data_3d5226bfd4da472b4d70552935348e0c
#
_entry.id   3d5226bfd4da472b4d70552935348e0c
#
_cell.length_a   1.000
_cell.length_b   1.000
_cell.length_c   1.000
_cell.angle_alpha   90.00
_cell.angle_beta   90.00
_cell.angle_gamma   90.00
#
_symmetry.space_group_name_H-M   'P 1'
#
loop_
_entity.id
_entity.type
_entity.pdbx_description
1 polymer ?
#
loop_
_entity_poly.entity_id
_entity_poly.type
_entity_poly.pdbx_seq_one_letter_code
_entity_poly.pdbx_strand_id
1 'polypeptide(L)'
;MSIGRDFAVLAALEHYHQLKSSLKERHTKRHVDNTFRLLDGFSGVGALALRWSSTLPLNVPIEITANDRSTTCQQLIKQNIHTNSATNVFVTCEDINCVLSEDAIAKNRRPFDIIHLDPFGCVVQHLDAAFRCLSNGGILSFTSTDVSALCDRRYVNVAKRHYGVHLNGKRNPLTFRDTALRIILSAVAKSAARQDKGIKILTAVSLEHFFLIQVQILRGTKEADQTASLAEWFTEEKQGPLWSGKLGDPTWLLKLSKHAQNDQHVVLSSAKNQKKIIKLLGILVKENVGELSSLHTSQAQSKILSLHSIVSEMKMGKIPKKMNQKVCDDLSRRYGTGTASPTHLDPRSIRTIASRSAVIDAVQGVVSTFGVTRKGDGAGGREVEEHIGGRKRTERLA
;
A
#
# COMPACT_ATOMS: atom_id res chain seq x y z
N MET A 1 8.77 3.45 9.73
CA MET A 1 9.18 3.30 8.31
C MET A 1 9.99 2.03 7.97
N SER A 2 10.33 1.14 8.90
CA SER A 2 11.02 -0.13 8.56
C SER A 2 10.25 -0.99 7.56
N ILE A 3 8.92 -1.10 7.71
CA ILE A 3 8.05 -1.85 6.78
C ILE A 3 8.07 -1.26 5.36
N GLY A 4 8.13 0.06 5.20
CA GLY A 4 8.24 0.70 3.88
C GLY A 4 9.51 0.28 3.14
N ARG A 5 10.65 0.29 3.84
CA ARG A 5 11.92 -0.21 3.31
C ARG A 5 11.89 -1.70 3.01
N ASP A 6 11.21 -2.51 3.83
CA ASP A 6 11.04 -3.94 3.57
C ASP A 6 10.28 -4.18 2.26
N PHE A 7 9.21 -3.43 1.99
CA PHE A 7 8.51 -3.47 0.70
C PHE A 7 9.39 -3.02 -0.48
N ALA A 8 10.22 -2.00 -0.29
CA ALA A 8 11.15 -1.55 -1.33
C ALA A 8 12.23 -2.59 -1.65
N VAL A 9 12.71 -3.35 -0.65
CA VAL A 9 13.64 -4.47 -0.86
C VAL A 9 12.97 -5.60 -1.64
N LEU A 10 11.77 -6.01 -1.24
CA LEU A 10 11.02 -7.07 -1.93
C LEU A 10 10.70 -6.69 -3.38
N ALA A 11 10.32 -5.43 -3.61
CA ALA A 11 10.04 -4.93 -4.95
C ALA A 11 11.29 -4.93 -5.84
N ALA A 12 12.44 -4.54 -5.29
CA ALA A 12 13.70 -4.55 -6.03
C ALA A 12 14.11 -5.97 -6.42
N LEU A 13 13.96 -6.93 -5.52
CA LEU A 13 14.27 -8.34 -5.79
C LEU A 13 13.36 -8.92 -6.88
N GLU A 14 12.05 -8.72 -6.79
CA GLU A 14 11.11 -9.21 -7.81
C GLU A 14 11.37 -8.56 -9.16
N HIS A 15 11.60 -7.24 -9.19
CA HIS A 15 11.88 -6.54 -10.44
C HIS A 15 13.21 -6.98 -11.07
N TYR A 16 14.24 -7.23 -10.27
CA TYR A 16 15.50 -7.81 -10.71
C TYR A 16 15.28 -9.18 -11.38
N HIS A 17 14.48 -10.06 -10.79
CA HIS A 17 14.17 -11.37 -11.38
C HIS A 17 13.41 -11.26 -12.70
N GLN A 18 12.46 -10.33 -12.82
CA GLN A 18 11.73 -10.06 -14.06
C GLN A 18 12.66 -9.56 -15.16
N LEU A 19 13.55 -8.60 -14.84
CA LEU A 19 14.53 -8.08 -15.78
C LEU A 19 15.46 -9.18 -16.29
N LYS A 20 16.00 -9.99 -15.37
CA LYS A 20 16.89 -11.12 -15.70
C LYS A 20 16.22 -12.14 -16.61
N SER A 21 14.94 -12.45 -16.40
CA SER A 21 14.18 -13.35 -17.28
C SER A 21 14.02 -12.77 -18.67
N SER A 22 13.66 -11.49 -18.78
CA SER A 22 13.53 -10.78 -20.06
C SER A 22 14.84 -10.67 -20.84
N LEU A 23 15.98 -10.53 -20.16
CA LEU A 23 17.31 -10.50 -20.78
C LEU A 23 17.71 -11.87 -21.36
N LYS A 24 17.33 -12.97 -20.72
CA LYS A 24 17.56 -14.32 -21.23
C LYS A 24 16.78 -14.62 -22.51
N GLU A 25 15.56 -14.09 -22.63
CA GLU A 25 14.69 -14.27 -23.79
C GLU A 25 15.13 -13.41 -25.00
N ARG A 26 15.81 -12.28 -24.74
CA ARG A 26 16.31 -11.38 -25.78
C ARG A 26 17.72 -11.79 -26.20
N HIS A 27 17.86 -12.78 -27.06
CA HIS A 27 19.10 -13.13 -27.74
C HIS A 27 19.59 -12.04 -28.74
N THR A 28 19.60 -10.78 -28.36
CA THR A 28 19.99 -9.69 -29.26
C THR A 28 21.47 -9.33 -29.09
N LYS A 29 22.19 -9.40 -30.21
CA LYS A 29 23.61 -9.12 -30.45
C LYS A 29 24.05 -7.65 -30.23
N ARG A 30 23.42 -6.87 -29.37
CA ARG A 30 23.88 -5.53 -29.02
C ARG A 30 24.45 -5.57 -27.60
N HIS A 31 25.66 -5.03 -27.45
CA HIS A 31 26.24 -4.65 -26.16
C HIS A 31 25.36 -3.53 -25.55
N VAL A 32 24.25 -3.92 -24.95
CA VAL A 32 23.43 -3.02 -24.15
C VAL A 32 24.00 -3.07 -22.74
N ASP A 33 24.27 -1.92 -22.18
CA ASP A 33 24.57 -1.81 -20.74
C ASP A 33 23.39 -2.41 -19.94
N ASN A 34 23.63 -3.56 -19.31
CA ASN A 34 22.63 -4.32 -18.55
C ASN A 34 22.68 -4.00 -17.05
N THR A 35 23.33 -2.91 -16.66
CA THR A 35 23.42 -2.48 -15.27
C THR A 35 22.04 -2.23 -14.69
N PHE A 36 21.72 -2.87 -13.57
CA PHE A 36 20.48 -2.64 -12.80
C PHE A 36 20.69 -1.40 -11.93
N ARG A 37 19.97 -0.30 -12.24
CA ARG A 37 20.18 1.01 -11.60
C ARG A 37 19.06 1.33 -10.61
N LEU A 38 19.44 1.62 -9.36
CA LEU A 38 18.53 1.98 -8.28
C LEU A 38 18.90 3.33 -7.67
N LEU A 39 17.88 4.11 -7.30
CA LEU A 39 18.03 5.38 -6.59
C LEU A 39 17.25 5.34 -5.26
N ASP A 40 17.95 5.51 -4.15
CA ASP A 40 17.40 5.83 -2.84
C ASP A 40 17.49 7.34 -2.64
N GLY A 41 16.39 8.07 -2.94
CA GLY A 41 16.40 9.52 -3.08
C GLY A 41 16.46 10.29 -1.75
N PHE A 42 16.07 9.67 -0.63
CA PHE A 42 16.08 10.24 0.73
C PHE A 42 16.70 9.21 1.68
N SER A 43 17.97 8.94 1.48
CA SER A 43 18.65 7.75 2.00
C SER A 43 18.90 7.79 3.52
N GLY A 44 18.91 8.99 4.12
CA GLY A 44 19.20 9.19 5.54
C GLY A 44 20.57 8.62 5.89
N VAL A 45 20.60 7.48 6.58
CA VAL A 45 21.85 6.78 6.94
C VAL A 45 22.25 5.69 5.92
N GLY A 46 21.58 5.59 4.79
CA GLY A 46 21.87 4.59 3.74
C GLY A 46 21.25 3.21 3.99
N ALA A 47 20.30 3.10 4.92
CA ALA A 47 19.79 1.80 5.35
C ALA A 47 19.08 1.01 4.23
N LEU A 48 18.36 1.66 3.31
CA LEU A 48 17.73 0.98 2.19
C LEU A 48 18.75 0.61 1.11
N ALA A 49 19.61 1.54 0.74
CA ALA A 49 20.66 1.33 -0.27
C ALA A 49 21.57 0.14 0.10
N LEU A 50 21.99 0.07 1.37
CA LEU A 50 22.81 -1.06 1.87
C LEU A 50 22.05 -2.39 1.88
N ARG A 51 20.76 -2.38 2.17
CA ARG A 51 19.95 -3.59 2.12
C ARG A 51 19.72 -4.07 0.68
N TRP A 52 19.55 -3.17 -0.28
CA TRP A 52 19.58 -3.52 -1.70
C TRP A 52 20.91 -4.16 -2.09
N SER A 53 22.02 -3.52 -1.68
CA SER A 53 23.37 -4.04 -1.95
C SER A 53 23.59 -5.46 -1.42
N SER A 54 23.09 -5.77 -0.22
CA SER A 54 23.25 -7.08 0.42
C SER A 54 22.23 -8.13 -0.03
N THR A 55 21.05 -7.71 -0.54
CA THR A 55 19.96 -8.63 -0.90
C THR A 55 19.99 -9.02 -2.37
N LEU A 56 20.35 -8.07 -3.27
CA LEU A 56 20.27 -8.30 -4.70
C LEU A 56 21.42 -9.22 -5.18
N PRO A 57 21.13 -10.24 -6.00
CA PRO A 57 22.14 -11.14 -6.52
C PRO A 57 23.09 -10.42 -7.48
N LEU A 58 24.40 -10.67 -7.37
CA LEU A 58 25.45 -10.02 -8.19
C LEU A 58 25.64 -10.62 -9.60
N ASN A 59 24.61 -11.28 -10.13
CA ASN A 59 24.69 -11.91 -11.47
C ASN A 59 24.53 -10.93 -12.63
N VAL A 60 24.15 -9.69 -12.35
CA VAL A 60 24.06 -8.55 -13.26
C VAL A 60 24.74 -7.39 -12.55
N PRO A 61 25.47 -6.51 -13.28
CA PRO A 61 26.01 -5.30 -12.66
C PRO A 61 24.90 -4.49 -11.98
N ILE A 62 25.14 -4.01 -10.76
CA ILE A 62 24.17 -3.25 -9.95
C ILE A 62 24.81 -1.93 -9.55
N GLU A 63 24.13 -0.83 -9.83
CA GLU A 63 24.49 0.51 -9.41
C GLU A 63 23.39 1.07 -8.50
N ILE A 64 23.73 1.39 -7.28
CA ILE A 64 22.82 1.96 -6.29
C ILE A 64 23.28 3.37 -5.97
N THR A 65 22.46 4.38 -6.24
CA THR A 65 22.70 5.75 -5.82
C THR A 65 21.98 6.02 -4.51
N ALA A 66 22.71 6.39 -3.47
CA ALA A 66 22.18 6.80 -2.17
C ALA A 66 22.32 8.33 -2.04
N ASN A 67 21.20 9.04 -2.09
CA ASN A 67 21.17 10.49 -2.00
C ASN A 67 20.54 10.97 -0.69
N ASP A 68 21.15 11.99 -0.09
CA ASP A 68 20.52 12.77 0.97
C ASP A 68 21.06 14.20 0.94
N ARG A 69 20.20 15.20 1.10
CA ARG A 69 20.59 16.61 1.08
C ARG A 69 21.49 17.02 2.27
N SER A 70 21.46 16.26 3.36
CA SER A 70 22.21 16.51 4.56
C SER A 70 23.65 16.02 4.43
N THR A 71 24.63 16.90 4.60
CA THR A 71 26.05 16.53 4.64
C THR A 71 26.37 15.56 5.78
N THR A 72 25.66 15.67 6.92
CA THR A 72 25.77 14.72 8.03
C THR A 72 25.30 13.33 7.61
N CYS A 73 24.17 13.25 6.91
CA CYS A 73 23.68 11.98 6.35
C CYS A 73 24.67 11.41 5.33
N GLN A 74 25.24 12.24 4.46
CA GLN A 74 26.26 11.82 3.49
C GLN A 74 27.46 11.16 4.18
N GLN A 75 27.96 11.75 5.26
CA GLN A 75 29.06 11.18 6.03
C GLN A 75 28.71 9.83 6.64
N LEU A 76 27.51 9.72 7.23
CA LEU A 76 27.01 8.47 7.79
C LEU A 76 26.83 7.39 6.72
N ILE A 77 26.30 7.75 5.53
CA ILE A 77 26.19 6.81 4.42
C ILE A 77 27.57 6.28 4.02
N LYS A 78 28.56 7.16 3.83
CA LYS A 78 29.94 6.76 3.49
C LYS A 78 30.55 5.84 4.54
N GLN A 79 30.38 6.15 5.82
CA GLN A 79 30.84 5.31 6.93
C GLN A 79 30.16 3.94 6.90
N ASN A 80 28.85 3.90 6.71
CA ASN A 80 28.10 2.66 6.67
C ASN A 80 28.42 1.81 5.43
N ILE A 81 28.68 2.42 4.27
CA ILE A 81 29.19 1.72 3.06
C ILE A 81 30.53 1.04 3.38
N HIS A 82 31.45 1.78 3.99
CA HIS A 82 32.77 1.22 4.36
C HIS A 82 32.62 0.05 5.35
N THR A 83 31.82 0.23 6.40
CA THR A 83 31.58 -0.79 7.42
C THR A 83 30.95 -2.08 6.86
N ASN A 84 30.08 -1.94 5.83
CA ASN A 84 29.40 -3.07 5.19
C ASN A 84 30.11 -3.57 3.92
N SER A 85 31.25 -2.99 3.55
CA SER A 85 32.02 -3.33 2.33
C SER A 85 31.14 -3.29 1.06
N ALA A 86 30.21 -2.36 0.97
CA ALA A 86 29.26 -2.23 -0.14
C ALA A 86 29.91 -1.49 -1.32
N THR A 87 30.43 -2.21 -2.31
CA THR A 87 31.19 -1.64 -3.45
C THR A 87 30.33 -1.09 -4.57
N ASN A 88 29.04 -1.39 -4.57
CA ASN A 88 28.08 -1.00 -5.61
C ASN A 88 27.13 0.15 -5.18
N VAL A 89 27.44 0.84 -4.05
CA VAL A 89 26.67 1.97 -3.57
C VAL A 89 27.45 3.27 -3.72
N PHE A 90 26.87 4.22 -4.45
CA PHE A 90 27.43 5.55 -4.73
C PHE A 90 26.64 6.61 -3.99
N VAL A 91 27.33 7.62 -3.44
CA VAL A 91 26.73 8.64 -2.58
C VAL A 91 26.67 9.98 -3.28
N THR A 92 25.49 10.59 -3.27
CA THR A 92 25.28 11.99 -3.66
C THR A 92 24.79 12.80 -2.47
N CYS A 93 24.97 14.13 -2.51
CA CYS A 93 24.55 15.04 -1.42
C CYS A 93 23.91 16.30 -2.02
N GLU A 94 22.73 16.10 -2.66
CA GLU A 94 22.07 17.14 -3.41
C GLU A 94 20.55 17.13 -3.16
N ASP A 95 19.86 18.21 -3.58
CA ASP A 95 18.41 18.14 -3.69
C ASP A 95 18.03 17.06 -4.68
N ILE A 96 17.06 16.23 -4.32
CA ILE A 96 16.66 15.07 -5.16
C ILE A 96 16.21 15.49 -6.57
N ASN A 97 15.58 16.67 -6.72
CA ASN A 97 15.17 17.14 -8.04
C ASN A 97 16.38 17.54 -8.92
N CYS A 98 17.49 17.99 -8.30
CA CYS A 98 18.73 18.21 -9.03
C CYS A 98 19.32 16.88 -9.53
N VAL A 99 19.44 15.87 -8.64
CA VAL A 99 19.92 14.54 -9.01
C VAL A 99 19.11 13.95 -10.17
N LEU A 100 17.77 14.02 -10.07
CA LEU A 100 16.87 13.51 -11.11
C LEU A 100 16.97 14.32 -12.42
N SER A 101 17.14 15.64 -12.34
CA SER A 101 17.25 16.49 -13.54
C SER A 101 18.57 16.28 -14.26
N GLU A 102 19.67 16.16 -13.54
CA GLU A 102 20.97 15.85 -14.09
C GLU A 102 21.00 14.47 -14.76
N ASP A 103 20.42 13.46 -14.12
CA ASP A 103 20.31 12.11 -14.68
C ASP A 103 19.47 12.09 -15.96
N ALA A 104 18.37 12.86 -16.01
CA ALA A 104 17.48 12.94 -17.16
C ALA A 104 18.14 13.53 -18.42
N ILE A 105 19.11 14.45 -18.26
CA ILE A 105 19.83 15.09 -19.37
C ILE A 105 21.16 14.40 -19.73
N ALA A 106 21.61 13.44 -18.95
CA ALA A 106 22.86 12.73 -19.18
C ALA A 106 22.75 11.81 -20.41
N LYS A 107 23.39 12.23 -21.53
CA LYS A 107 23.24 11.60 -22.85
C LYS A 107 23.58 10.12 -22.92
N ASN A 108 24.48 9.63 -22.07
CA ASN A 108 25.00 8.26 -22.13
C ASN A 108 24.62 7.44 -20.88
N ARG A 109 23.71 7.91 -20.07
CA ARG A 109 23.33 7.23 -18.84
C ARG A 109 22.01 6.50 -19.03
N ARG A 110 21.97 5.23 -18.63
CA ARG A 110 20.75 4.44 -18.66
C ARG A 110 19.78 4.95 -17.59
N PRO A 111 18.46 5.08 -17.85
CA PRO A 111 17.48 5.43 -16.85
C PRO A 111 17.47 4.45 -15.66
N PHE A 112 17.00 4.90 -14.50
CA PHE A 112 16.85 4.04 -13.33
C PHE A 112 15.79 2.95 -13.55
N ASP A 113 16.04 1.75 -13.05
CA ASP A 113 15.07 0.67 -13.02
C ASP A 113 14.16 0.79 -11.79
N ILE A 114 14.70 1.35 -10.69
CA ILE A 114 13.92 1.65 -9.48
C ILE A 114 14.33 3.01 -8.93
N ILE A 115 13.32 3.82 -8.61
CA ILE A 115 13.49 5.02 -7.80
C ILE A 115 12.64 4.86 -6.54
N HIS A 116 13.25 5.01 -5.37
CA HIS A 116 12.55 5.09 -4.07
C HIS A 116 12.62 6.49 -3.50
N LEU A 117 11.46 7.07 -3.17
CA LEU A 117 11.34 8.39 -2.56
C LEU A 117 10.63 8.28 -1.21
N ASP A 118 11.30 8.67 -0.14
CA ASP A 118 10.75 8.70 1.23
C ASP A 118 10.82 10.12 1.82
N PRO A 119 10.17 11.13 1.17
CA PRO A 119 10.17 12.49 1.66
C PRO A 119 9.29 12.63 2.91
N PHE A 120 9.60 13.63 3.73
CA PHE A 120 8.66 14.09 4.75
C PHE A 120 7.50 14.84 4.07
N GLY A 121 6.26 14.36 4.28
CA GLY A 121 5.03 14.98 3.74
C GLY A 121 4.71 14.55 2.31
N CYS A 122 4.61 15.52 1.41
CA CYS A 122 4.09 15.37 0.06
C CYS A 122 5.17 14.95 -0.95
N VAL A 123 4.91 13.87 -1.70
CA VAL A 123 5.81 13.38 -2.76
C VAL A 123 5.63 14.10 -4.10
N VAL A 124 4.49 14.79 -4.30
CA VAL A 124 4.05 15.29 -5.63
C VAL A 124 5.10 16.18 -6.31
N GLN A 125 5.83 16.98 -5.55
CA GLN A 125 6.86 17.88 -6.07
C GLN A 125 8.06 17.17 -6.73
N HIS A 126 8.20 15.86 -6.57
CA HIS A 126 9.30 15.05 -7.10
C HIS A 126 8.86 14.14 -8.26
N LEU A 127 7.54 14.00 -8.50
CA LEU A 127 7.01 13.00 -9.42
C LEU A 127 7.41 13.25 -10.87
N ASP A 128 7.30 14.48 -11.37
CA ASP A 128 7.60 14.79 -12.78
C ASP A 128 9.08 14.51 -13.10
N ALA A 129 9.99 14.85 -12.18
CA ALA A 129 11.41 14.56 -12.35
C ALA A 129 11.69 13.05 -12.28
N ALA A 130 11.08 12.33 -11.33
CA ALA A 130 11.23 10.89 -11.21
C ALA A 130 10.73 10.14 -12.44
N PHE A 131 9.58 10.54 -13.01
CA PHE A 131 9.06 9.92 -14.21
C PHE A 131 9.96 10.11 -15.43
N ARG A 132 10.69 11.23 -15.54
CA ARG A 132 11.66 11.42 -16.65
C ARG A 132 12.83 10.44 -16.58
N CYS A 133 13.26 10.07 -15.36
CA CYS A 133 14.46 9.26 -15.13
C CYS A 133 14.21 7.75 -15.09
N LEU A 134 12.94 7.30 -15.09
CA LEU A 134 12.61 5.88 -15.02
C LEU A 134 12.59 5.21 -16.39
N SER A 135 13.16 4.00 -16.43
CA SER A 135 13.13 3.11 -17.58
C SER A 135 11.70 2.64 -17.90
N ASN A 136 11.47 2.17 -19.13
CA ASN A 136 10.23 1.46 -19.45
C ASN A 136 10.15 0.16 -18.65
N GLY A 137 9.05 -0.07 -17.95
CA GLY A 137 8.90 -1.17 -17.00
C GLY A 137 9.52 -0.91 -15.62
N GLY A 138 10.25 0.20 -15.45
CA GLY A 138 10.84 0.60 -14.17
C GLY A 138 9.80 0.89 -13.10
N ILE A 139 10.22 0.91 -11.84
CA ILE A 139 9.32 1.06 -10.68
C ILE A 139 9.61 2.36 -9.94
N LEU A 140 8.57 3.19 -9.77
CA LEU A 140 8.55 4.25 -8.77
C LEU A 140 7.96 3.70 -7.49
N SER A 141 8.76 3.65 -6.43
CA SER A 141 8.35 3.30 -5.07
C SER A 141 8.45 4.54 -4.20
N PHE A 142 7.42 4.86 -3.43
CA PHE A 142 7.51 6.00 -2.53
C PHE A 142 6.62 5.86 -1.30
N THR A 143 6.95 6.64 -0.28
CA THR A 143 6.09 6.87 0.87
C THR A 143 5.58 8.32 0.88
N SER A 144 4.45 8.53 1.54
CA SER A 144 3.92 9.87 1.86
C SER A 144 3.41 9.88 3.28
N THR A 145 3.83 10.86 4.06
CA THR A 145 3.39 11.06 5.44
C THR A 145 2.29 12.11 5.59
N ASP A 146 1.70 12.56 4.48
CA ASP A 146 0.60 13.55 4.44
C ASP A 146 -0.75 13.01 4.95
N VAL A 147 -0.73 12.08 5.93
CA VAL A 147 -1.94 11.45 6.45
C VAL A 147 -2.91 12.48 7.02
N SER A 148 -2.40 13.45 7.77
CA SER A 148 -3.22 14.53 8.34
C SER A 148 -3.87 15.38 7.26
N ALA A 149 -3.10 15.75 6.24
CA ALA A 149 -3.58 16.58 5.13
C ALA A 149 -4.65 15.88 4.27
N LEU A 150 -4.55 14.56 4.15
CA LEU A 150 -5.43 13.78 3.30
C LEU A 150 -6.61 13.14 4.03
N CYS A 151 -6.48 12.86 5.32
CA CYS A 151 -7.50 12.19 6.11
C CYS A 151 -8.30 13.11 7.04
N ASP A 152 -7.79 14.28 7.41
CA ASP A 152 -8.47 15.23 8.29
C ASP A 152 -9.34 16.22 7.49
N ARG A 153 -10.59 16.39 7.92
CA ARG A 153 -11.55 17.32 7.29
C ARG A 153 -11.07 18.77 7.29
N ARG A 154 -10.22 19.17 8.22
CA ARG A 154 -9.69 20.54 8.33
C ARG A 154 -8.74 20.92 7.20
N TYR A 155 -8.18 19.94 6.49
CA TYR A 155 -7.14 20.15 5.49
C TYR A 155 -7.61 19.97 4.03
N VAL A 156 -8.91 20.15 3.74
CA VAL A 156 -9.46 20.05 2.37
C VAL A 156 -8.68 20.94 1.37
N ASN A 157 -8.26 22.14 1.80
CA ASN A 157 -7.48 23.06 0.98
C ASN A 157 -6.06 22.54 0.69
N VAL A 158 -5.48 21.70 1.55
CA VAL A 158 -4.18 21.08 1.31
C VAL A 158 -4.29 20.04 0.20
N ALA A 159 -5.34 19.23 0.18
CA ALA A 159 -5.61 18.30 -0.90
C ALA A 159 -5.75 19.01 -2.25
N LYS A 160 -6.45 20.16 -2.28
CA LYS A 160 -6.56 20.99 -3.47
C LYS A 160 -5.23 21.57 -3.92
N ARG A 161 -4.44 22.11 -2.99
CA ARG A 161 -3.17 22.81 -3.27
C ARG A 161 -2.05 21.86 -3.69
N HIS A 162 -1.88 20.74 -2.96
CA HIS A 162 -0.77 19.79 -3.18
C HIS A 162 -1.10 18.74 -4.24
N TYR A 163 -2.34 18.27 -4.28
CA TYR A 163 -2.73 17.14 -5.14
C TYR A 163 -3.68 17.53 -6.28
N GLY A 164 -4.14 18.79 -6.31
CA GLY A 164 -5.09 19.25 -7.33
C GLY A 164 -6.45 18.56 -7.26
N VAL A 165 -6.89 18.18 -6.05
CA VAL A 165 -8.12 17.41 -5.82
C VAL A 165 -9.08 18.25 -4.98
N HIS A 166 -10.31 18.42 -5.47
CA HIS A 166 -11.40 18.99 -4.69
C HIS A 166 -12.09 17.89 -3.88
N LEU A 167 -12.30 18.15 -2.60
CA LEU A 167 -12.94 17.21 -1.69
C LEU A 167 -14.19 17.84 -1.07
N ASN A 168 -15.28 17.07 -1.05
CA ASN A 168 -16.46 17.42 -0.30
C ASN A 168 -16.19 17.25 1.20
N GLY A 169 -16.56 18.22 2.05
CA GLY A 169 -16.35 18.18 3.50
C GLY A 169 -17.09 17.05 4.23
N LYS A 170 -18.05 16.38 3.59
CA LYS A 170 -18.77 15.22 4.13
C LYS A 170 -18.01 13.94 3.82
N ARG A 171 -17.04 13.58 4.65
CA ARG A 171 -16.26 12.33 4.48
C ARG A 171 -16.73 11.27 5.45
N ASN A 172 -16.82 10.02 4.95
CA ASN A 172 -17.03 8.86 5.79
C ASN A 172 -15.67 8.45 6.44
N PRO A 173 -15.57 8.39 7.78
CA PRO A 173 -14.35 7.99 8.46
C PRO A 173 -13.79 6.64 8.00
N LEU A 174 -14.63 5.71 7.57
CA LEU A 174 -14.23 4.39 7.09
C LEU A 174 -13.50 4.42 5.75
N THR A 175 -13.78 5.43 4.91
CA THR A 175 -13.21 5.53 3.56
C THR A 175 -12.08 6.55 3.46
N PHE A 176 -11.72 7.27 4.52
CA PHE A 176 -10.69 8.31 4.48
C PHE A 176 -9.36 7.83 3.91
N ARG A 177 -8.90 6.68 4.36
CA ARG A 177 -7.62 6.11 3.93
C ARG A 177 -7.67 5.61 2.49
N ASP A 178 -8.78 5.04 2.06
CA ASP A 178 -9.00 4.67 0.66
C ASP A 178 -9.03 5.91 -0.24
N THR A 179 -9.80 6.92 0.16
CA THR A 179 -9.84 8.20 -0.56
C THR A 179 -8.47 8.86 -0.64
N ALA A 180 -7.69 8.84 0.45
CA ALA A 180 -6.33 9.39 0.48
C ALA A 180 -5.40 8.70 -0.52
N LEU A 181 -5.42 7.35 -0.59
CA LEU A 181 -4.67 6.60 -1.60
C LEU A 181 -5.07 7.01 -3.02
N ARG A 182 -6.36 7.19 -3.27
CA ARG A 182 -6.88 7.60 -4.60
C ARG A 182 -6.53 9.04 -4.96
N ILE A 183 -6.46 9.94 -3.99
CA ILE A 183 -5.95 11.30 -4.16
C ILE A 183 -4.50 11.27 -4.63
N ILE A 184 -3.64 10.54 -3.91
CA ILE A 184 -2.22 10.43 -4.26
C ILE A 184 -2.07 9.81 -5.65
N LEU A 185 -2.76 8.70 -5.92
CA LEU A 185 -2.69 8.00 -7.21
C LEU A 185 -3.19 8.86 -8.37
N SER A 186 -4.20 9.71 -8.17
CA SER A 186 -4.65 10.67 -9.18
C SER A 186 -3.54 11.68 -9.53
N ALA A 187 -2.80 12.19 -8.54
CA ALA A 187 -1.67 13.08 -8.79
C ALA A 187 -0.51 12.34 -9.51
N VAL A 188 -0.25 11.09 -9.11
CA VAL A 188 0.76 10.22 -9.77
C VAL A 188 0.40 9.98 -11.23
N ALA A 189 -0.87 9.63 -11.50
CA ALA A 189 -1.36 9.39 -12.86
C ALA A 189 -1.21 10.62 -13.76
N LYS A 190 -1.59 11.79 -13.27
CA LYS A 190 -1.44 13.05 -14.00
C LYS A 190 0.02 13.40 -14.26
N SER A 191 0.90 13.16 -13.29
CA SER A 191 2.33 13.41 -13.45
C SER A 191 2.93 12.48 -14.50
N ALA A 192 2.61 11.19 -14.48
CA ALA A 192 3.05 10.22 -15.47
C ALA A 192 2.55 10.58 -16.88
N ALA A 193 1.26 10.91 -17.01
CA ALA A 193 0.64 11.26 -18.29
C ALA A 193 1.30 12.50 -18.93
N ARG A 194 1.68 13.52 -18.14
CA ARG A 194 2.44 14.69 -18.64
C ARG A 194 3.81 14.34 -19.24
N GLN A 195 4.33 13.14 -18.96
CA GLN A 195 5.60 12.62 -19.48
C GLN A 195 5.37 11.53 -20.55
N ASP A 196 4.17 11.47 -21.16
CA ASP A 196 3.77 10.43 -22.12
C ASP A 196 3.97 9.00 -21.59
N LYS A 197 3.70 8.82 -20.28
CA LYS A 197 3.84 7.52 -19.61
C LYS A 197 2.54 7.12 -18.93
N GLY A 198 2.19 5.86 -19.06
CA GLY A 198 1.18 5.22 -18.23
C GLY A 198 1.77 4.61 -16.97
N ILE A 199 0.90 4.21 -16.06
CA ILE A 199 1.27 3.50 -14.84
C ILE A 199 0.41 2.27 -14.62
N LYS A 200 1.03 1.24 -14.06
CA LYS A 200 0.36 0.10 -13.47
C LYS A 200 0.57 0.13 -11.97
N ILE A 201 -0.51 0.14 -11.19
CA ILE A 201 -0.41 0.11 -9.74
C ILE A 201 0.00 -1.30 -9.30
N LEU A 202 1.16 -1.43 -8.69
CA LEU A 202 1.68 -2.68 -8.14
C LEU A 202 1.21 -2.88 -6.70
N THR A 203 1.36 -1.83 -5.88
CA THR A 203 0.99 -1.81 -4.47
C THR A 203 0.57 -0.40 -4.08
N ALA A 204 -0.60 -0.25 -3.46
CA ALA A 204 -0.99 0.97 -2.76
C ALA A 204 -1.59 0.58 -1.41
N VAL A 205 -0.92 0.96 -0.33
CA VAL A 205 -1.28 0.55 1.03
C VAL A 205 -1.19 1.72 1.99
N SER A 206 -2.20 1.84 2.85
CA SER A 206 -2.18 2.76 3.99
C SER A 206 -1.69 2.02 5.22
N LEU A 207 -0.58 2.46 5.76
CA LEU A 207 -0.02 2.01 7.02
C LEU A 207 -0.28 3.05 8.12
N GLU A 208 0.00 2.73 9.36
CA GLU A 208 -0.42 3.50 10.56
C GLU A 208 -0.35 5.04 10.36
N HIS A 209 0.78 5.55 9.88
CA HIS A 209 1.04 7.00 9.75
C HIS A 209 1.66 7.39 8.40
N PHE A 210 1.65 6.51 7.41
CA PHE A 210 2.11 6.80 6.06
C PHE A 210 1.39 5.96 5.01
N PHE A 211 1.45 6.41 3.76
CA PHE A 211 1.03 5.66 2.58
C PHE A 211 2.28 5.14 1.89
N LEU A 212 2.23 3.87 1.45
CA LEU A 212 3.25 3.27 0.59
C LEU A 212 2.65 2.95 -0.75
N ILE A 213 3.28 3.42 -1.82
CA ILE A 213 2.82 3.23 -3.18
C ILE A 213 3.98 2.75 -4.06
N GLN A 214 3.71 1.76 -4.90
CA GLN A 214 4.63 1.25 -5.91
C GLN A 214 3.89 1.18 -7.24
N VAL A 215 4.43 1.85 -8.25
CA VAL A 215 3.87 1.87 -9.61
C VAL A 215 4.93 1.47 -10.62
N GLN A 216 4.52 0.68 -11.60
CA GLN A 216 5.35 0.33 -12.76
C GLN A 216 5.05 1.28 -13.91
N ILE A 217 6.09 1.70 -14.61
CA ILE A 217 6.00 2.62 -15.74
C ILE A 217 5.67 1.86 -17.00
N LEU A 218 4.70 2.37 -17.74
CA LEU A 218 4.33 1.92 -19.07
C LEU A 218 4.61 3.06 -20.05
N ARG A 219 5.45 2.82 -21.06
CA ARG A 219 5.80 3.87 -22.04
C ARG A 219 4.81 3.86 -23.21
N GLY A 220 4.32 5.03 -23.57
CA GLY A 220 3.47 5.25 -24.74
C GLY A 220 2.31 6.19 -24.45
N THR A 221 1.90 6.95 -25.46
CA THR A 221 0.79 7.92 -25.35
C THR A 221 -0.54 7.21 -25.06
N LYS A 222 -0.76 6.04 -25.64
CA LYS A 222 -1.96 5.24 -25.37
C LYS A 222 -2.08 4.85 -23.90
N GLU A 223 -0.98 4.39 -23.29
CA GLU A 223 -0.91 4.04 -21.87
C GLU A 223 -1.05 5.30 -20.99
N ALA A 224 -0.51 6.43 -21.44
CA ALA A 224 -0.67 7.72 -20.77
C ALA A 224 -2.13 8.17 -20.76
N ASP A 225 -2.81 8.10 -21.91
CA ASP A 225 -4.23 8.46 -22.04
C ASP A 225 -5.13 7.57 -21.18
N GLN A 226 -4.88 6.24 -21.20
CA GLN A 226 -5.60 5.29 -20.35
C GLN A 226 -5.37 5.58 -18.86
N THR A 227 -4.14 5.92 -18.48
CA THR A 227 -3.82 6.27 -17.10
C THR A 227 -4.52 7.57 -16.69
N ALA A 228 -4.50 8.58 -17.54
CA ALA A 228 -5.14 9.87 -17.29
C ALA A 228 -6.66 9.72 -17.14
N SER A 229 -7.29 8.86 -17.95
CA SER A 229 -8.74 8.61 -17.88
C SER A 229 -9.20 8.00 -16.56
N LEU A 230 -8.32 7.30 -15.84
CA LEU A 230 -8.62 6.74 -14.52
C LEU A 230 -8.56 7.75 -13.37
N ALA A 231 -8.15 9.00 -13.63
CA ALA A 231 -8.23 10.10 -12.67
C ALA A 231 -9.54 10.87 -12.87
N GLU A 232 -10.62 10.41 -12.23
CA GLU A 232 -11.99 10.80 -12.55
C GLU A 232 -12.63 11.73 -11.52
N TRP A 233 -13.59 12.52 -12.00
CA TRP A 233 -14.47 13.34 -11.18
C TRP A 233 -15.72 12.55 -10.80
N PHE A 234 -15.99 12.43 -9.50
CA PHE A 234 -17.17 11.76 -8.97
C PHE A 234 -18.28 12.79 -8.76
N THR A 235 -19.26 12.80 -9.65
CA THR A 235 -20.33 13.81 -9.72
C THR A 235 -21.30 13.74 -8.55
N GLU A 236 -21.64 12.53 -8.10
CA GLU A 236 -22.57 12.32 -6.98
C GLU A 236 -21.98 12.84 -5.66
N GLU A 237 -20.72 12.56 -5.40
CA GLU A 237 -20.00 13.01 -4.21
C GLU A 237 -19.44 14.43 -4.35
N LYS A 238 -19.48 15.01 -5.53
CA LYS A 238 -18.91 16.33 -5.87
C LYS A 238 -17.45 16.45 -5.44
N GLN A 239 -16.65 15.44 -5.75
CA GLN A 239 -15.23 15.38 -5.40
C GLN A 239 -14.38 14.78 -6.52
N GLY A 240 -13.11 15.15 -6.56
CA GLY A 240 -12.15 14.60 -7.52
C GLY A 240 -11.16 15.64 -8.03
N PRO A 241 -10.36 15.23 -9.02
CA PRO A 241 -10.31 13.88 -9.60
C PRO A 241 -9.64 12.88 -8.66
N LEU A 242 -10.22 11.68 -8.56
CA LEU A 242 -9.73 10.56 -7.78
C LEU A 242 -9.36 9.40 -8.71
N TRP A 243 -8.38 8.60 -8.32
CA TRP A 243 -8.05 7.36 -9.01
C TRP A 243 -9.19 6.35 -8.91
N SER A 244 -9.77 5.94 -10.03
CA SER A 244 -10.89 4.99 -10.09
C SER A 244 -10.43 3.54 -10.22
N GLY A 245 -9.21 3.30 -10.71
CA GLY A 245 -8.65 1.98 -10.94
C GLY A 245 -8.32 1.18 -9.68
N LYS A 246 -7.75 0.00 -9.89
CA LYS A 246 -7.29 -0.90 -8.83
C LYS A 246 -6.17 -0.29 -7.99
N LEU A 247 -6.08 -0.73 -6.73
CA LEU A 247 -5.06 -0.28 -5.77
C LEU A 247 -3.84 -1.21 -5.70
N GLY A 248 -3.84 -2.31 -6.45
CA GLY A 248 -2.71 -3.25 -6.48
C GLY A 248 -2.86 -4.33 -7.54
N ASP A 249 -1.75 -4.99 -7.84
CA ASP A 249 -1.70 -6.16 -8.71
C ASP A 249 -1.59 -7.43 -7.86
N PRO A 250 -2.60 -8.30 -7.84
CA PRO A 250 -2.58 -9.52 -7.02
C PRO A 250 -1.44 -10.46 -7.40
N THR A 251 -1.04 -10.52 -8.68
CA THR A 251 0.08 -11.35 -9.13
C THR A 251 1.41 -10.84 -8.56
N TRP A 252 1.63 -9.52 -8.61
CA TRP A 252 2.78 -8.87 -8.00
C TRP A 252 2.84 -9.11 -6.49
N LEU A 253 1.73 -8.86 -5.79
CA LEU A 253 1.62 -9.03 -4.35
C LEU A 253 1.88 -10.47 -3.89
N LEU A 254 1.43 -11.47 -4.68
CA LEU A 254 1.74 -12.89 -4.44
C LEU A 254 3.24 -13.18 -4.56
N LYS A 255 3.91 -12.60 -5.55
CA LYS A 255 5.35 -12.77 -5.73
C LYS A 255 6.14 -12.15 -4.57
N LEU A 256 5.77 -10.93 -4.14
CA LEU A 256 6.37 -10.33 -2.94
C LEU A 256 6.15 -11.20 -1.70
N SER A 257 4.97 -11.81 -1.56
CA SER A 257 4.68 -12.72 -0.44
C SER A 257 5.57 -13.96 -0.46
N LYS A 258 5.83 -14.53 -1.64
CA LYS A 258 6.73 -15.68 -1.81
C LYS A 258 8.17 -15.32 -1.42
N HIS A 259 8.68 -14.16 -1.89
CA HIS A 259 10.01 -13.69 -1.48
C HIS A 259 10.10 -13.47 0.04
N ALA A 260 9.09 -12.87 0.64
CA ALA A 260 9.06 -12.67 2.09
C ALA A 260 9.02 -13.97 2.91
N GLN A 261 8.50 -15.07 2.35
CA GLN A 261 8.37 -16.36 3.02
C GLN A 261 9.59 -17.26 2.84
N ASN A 262 10.12 -17.34 1.62
CA ASN A 262 10.98 -18.43 1.18
C ASN A 262 12.41 -18.00 0.88
N ASP A 263 12.68 -16.71 0.79
CA ASP A 263 14.01 -16.25 0.38
C ASP A 263 14.89 -15.98 1.60
N GLN A 264 15.86 -16.87 1.83
CA GLN A 264 16.80 -16.77 2.94
C GLN A 264 17.78 -15.59 2.80
N HIS A 265 17.95 -15.07 1.59
CA HIS A 265 18.84 -13.93 1.32
C HIS A 265 18.16 -12.56 1.51
N VAL A 266 16.83 -12.54 1.68
CA VAL A 266 16.10 -11.28 1.89
C VAL A 266 16.32 -10.74 3.28
N VAL A 267 17.08 -9.67 3.39
CA VAL A 267 17.33 -8.97 4.65
C VAL A 267 16.14 -8.06 5.00
N LEU A 268 15.12 -8.62 5.63
CA LEU A 268 14.02 -7.84 6.21
C LEU A 268 14.43 -7.29 7.59
N SER A 269 13.80 -6.19 7.99
CA SER A 269 14.19 -5.42 9.20
C SER A 269 14.04 -6.22 10.50
N SER A 270 13.16 -7.22 10.56
CA SER A 270 13.01 -8.16 11.67
C SER A 270 12.05 -9.29 11.35
N ALA A 271 12.17 -10.44 12.07
CA ALA A 271 11.20 -11.54 11.97
C ALA A 271 9.76 -11.13 12.33
N LYS A 272 9.58 -10.14 13.22
CA LYS A 272 8.26 -9.57 13.54
C LYS A 272 7.68 -8.81 12.36
N ASN A 273 8.49 -8.03 11.67
CA ASN A 273 8.06 -7.32 10.47
C ASN A 273 7.77 -8.29 9.32
N GLN A 274 8.57 -9.31 9.13
CA GLN A 274 8.34 -10.35 8.13
C GLN A 274 6.94 -10.97 8.30
N LYS A 275 6.57 -11.39 9.51
CA LYS A 275 5.23 -11.93 9.81
C LYS A 275 4.11 -10.91 9.51
N LYS A 276 4.33 -9.62 9.85
CA LYS A 276 3.37 -8.55 9.55
C LYS A 276 3.20 -8.34 8.05
N ILE A 277 4.29 -8.33 7.29
CA ILE A 277 4.31 -8.14 5.84
C ILE A 277 3.59 -9.29 5.14
N ILE A 278 3.91 -10.53 5.48
CA ILE A 278 3.25 -11.73 4.91
C ILE A 278 1.74 -11.66 5.13
N LYS A 279 1.31 -11.34 6.36
CA LYS A 279 -0.11 -11.18 6.68
C LYS A 279 -0.76 -10.05 5.88
N LEU A 280 -0.09 -8.91 5.78
CA LEU A 280 -0.58 -7.75 5.03
C LEU A 280 -0.68 -8.07 3.54
N LEU A 281 0.34 -8.66 2.94
CA LEU A 281 0.31 -9.08 1.54
C LEU A 281 -0.82 -10.06 1.25
N GLY A 282 -1.08 -11.02 2.15
CA GLY A 282 -2.21 -11.93 2.03
C GLY A 282 -3.58 -11.23 2.03
N ILE A 283 -3.75 -10.15 2.79
CA ILE A 283 -4.95 -9.32 2.78
C ILE A 283 -5.04 -8.53 1.45
N LEU A 284 -3.93 -7.88 1.05
CA LEU A 284 -3.87 -7.08 -0.17
C LEU A 284 -4.14 -7.91 -1.43
N VAL A 285 -3.65 -9.15 -1.49
CA VAL A 285 -3.97 -10.07 -2.60
C VAL A 285 -5.48 -10.28 -2.71
N LYS A 286 -6.14 -10.63 -1.61
CA LYS A 286 -7.59 -10.85 -1.57
C LYS A 286 -8.37 -9.59 -1.92
N GLU A 287 -7.94 -8.44 -1.42
CA GLU A 287 -8.58 -7.14 -1.65
C GLU A 287 -8.48 -6.67 -3.11
N ASN A 288 -7.48 -7.14 -3.86
CA ASN A 288 -7.25 -6.76 -5.25
C ASN A 288 -7.67 -7.83 -6.28
N VAL A 289 -8.28 -8.93 -5.85
CA VAL A 289 -8.89 -9.91 -6.76
C VAL A 289 -10.19 -9.34 -7.35
N GLY A 290 -10.41 -9.56 -8.64
CA GLY A 290 -11.59 -9.05 -9.35
C GLY A 290 -11.63 -7.52 -9.39
N GLU A 291 -12.81 -6.96 -9.17
CA GLU A 291 -13.09 -5.52 -9.20
C GLU A 291 -13.14 -4.88 -7.80
N LEU A 292 -12.81 -5.63 -6.73
CA LEU A 292 -12.96 -5.17 -5.35
C LEU A 292 -12.19 -3.88 -5.03
N SER A 293 -11.05 -3.65 -5.66
CA SER A 293 -10.23 -2.46 -5.39
C SER A 293 -10.46 -1.31 -6.38
N SER A 294 -11.28 -1.51 -7.43
CA SER A 294 -11.63 -0.44 -8.38
C SER A 294 -12.94 0.25 -8.00
N LEU A 295 -13.12 1.47 -8.45
CA LEU A 295 -14.39 2.21 -8.36
C LEU A 295 -15.21 2.10 -9.66
N HIS A 296 -14.63 1.49 -10.69
CA HIS A 296 -15.24 1.32 -11.99
C HIS A 296 -16.10 0.08 -12.05
N THR A 297 -17.37 0.23 -11.80
CA THR A 297 -18.42 -0.55 -12.48
C THR A 297 -19.71 0.23 -12.37
N SER A 298 -20.32 0.50 -13.48
CA SER A 298 -21.65 1.13 -13.57
C SER A 298 -22.76 0.36 -12.82
N GLN A 299 -22.47 -0.83 -12.29
CA GLN A 299 -23.43 -1.68 -11.59
C GLN A 299 -23.02 -2.14 -10.18
N ALA A 300 -21.73 -2.08 -9.79
CA ALA A 300 -21.32 -2.53 -8.45
C ALA A 300 -20.08 -1.77 -7.95
N GLN A 301 -20.29 -0.62 -7.32
CA GLN A 301 -19.21 0.08 -6.60
C GLN A 301 -18.76 -0.75 -5.40
N SER A 302 -17.47 -1.02 -5.31
CA SER A 302 -16.90 -1.63 -4.12
C SER A 302 -17.02 -0.69 -2.92
N LYS A 303 -17.57 -1.18 -1.83
CA LYS A 303 -17.84 -0.43 -0.61
C LYS A 303 -17.04 -0.99 0.55
N ILE A 304 -16.59 -0.10 1.44
CA ILE A 304 -16.01 -0.50 2.72
C ILE A 304 -17.12 -0.40 3.76
N LEU A 305 -17.47 -1.53 4.37
CA LEU A 305 -18.52 -1.63 5.38
C LEU A 305 -17.93 -2.05 6.71
N SER A 306 -18.26 -1.31 7.79
CA SER A 306 -17.90 -1.68 9.13
C SER A 306 -18.87 -2.74 9.68
N LEU A 307 -18.34 -3.92 9.93
CA LEU A 307 -19.13 -4.97 10.59
C LEU A 307 -19.45 -4.60 12.04
N HIS A 308 -18.62 -3.78 12.69
CA HIS A 308 -18.90 -3.26 14.01
C HIS A 308 -20.16 -2.38 14.03
N SER A 309 -20.29 -1.48 13.04
CA SER A 309 -21.48 -0.64 12.90
C SER A 309 -22.73 -1.48 12.66
N ILE A 310 -22.64 -2.45 11.74
CA ILE A 310 -23.78 -3.35 11.43
C ILE A 310 -24.21 -4.14 12.66
N VAL A 311 -23.28 -4.77 13.37
CA VAL A 311 -23.58 -5.52 14.60
C VAL A 311 -24.18 -4.64 15.70
N SER A 312 -23.69 -3.40 15.82
CA SER A 312 -24.23 -2.41 16.78
C SER A 312 -25.67 -2.00 16.42
N GLU A 313 -25.95 -1.73 15.16
CA GLU A 313 -27.31 -1.42 14.67
C GLU A 313 -28.30 -2.58 14.92
N MET A 314 -27.81 -3.81 14.80
CA MET A 314 -28.60 -5.02 15.07
C MET A 314 -28.79 -5.30 16.58
N LYS A 315 -28.26 -4.46 17.47
CA LYS A 315 -28.26 -4.63 18.93
C LYS A 315 -27.69 -5.98 19.38
N MET A 316 -26.72 -6.53 18.65
CA MET A 316 -26.09 -7.79 19.00
C MET A 316 -24.91 -7.58 19.95
N GLY A 317 -24.46 -8.64 20.59
CA GLY A 317 -23.38 -8.61 21.59
C GLY A 317 -21.97 -8.31 20.97
N LYS A 318 -20.91 -8.74 21.66
CA LYS A 318 -19.54 -8.53 21.19
C LYS A 318 -19.27 -9.25 19.87
N ILE A 319 -18.56 -8.57 18.96
CA ILE A 319 -18.13 -9.13 17.69
C ILE A 319 -17.15 -10.30 17.94
N PRO A 320 -17.45 -11.51 17.43
CA PRO A 320 -16.53 -12.64 17.53
C PRO A 320 -15.20 -12.40 16.81
N LYS A 321 -14.13 -13.02 17.34
CA LYS A 321 -12.84 -13.01 16.64
C LYS A 321 -12.99 -13.65 15.24
N LYS A 322 -12.32 -13.08 14.24
CA LYS A 322 -12.35 -13.50 12.81
C LYS A 322 -13.72 -13.39 12.13
N MET A 323 -14.65 -12.61 12.66
CA MET A 323 -15.97 -12.42 12.07
C MET A 323 -15.87 -11.88 10.63
N ASN A 324 -15.00 -10.90 10.37
CA ASN A 324 -14.80 -10.34 9.02
C ASN A 324 -14.45 -11.42 7.99
N GLN A 325 -13.55 -12.37 8.33
CA GLN A 325 -13.20 -13.47 7.42
C GLN A 325 -14.41 -14.37 7.16
N LYS A 326 -15.15 -14.76 8.21
CA LYS A 326 -16.34 -15.63 8.08
C LYS A 326 -17.46 -14.99 7.27
N VAL A 327 -17.69 -13.69 7.43
CA VAL A 327 -18.66 -12.93 6.62
C VAL A 327 -18.21 -12.88 5.16
N CYS A 328 -16.92 -12.64 4.89
CA CYS A 328 -16.39 -12.69 3.53
C CYS A 328 -16.52 -14.08 2.90
N ASP A 329 -16.22 -15.13 3.66
CA ASP A 329 -16.36 -16.53 3.19
C ASP A 329 -17.82 -16.86 2.89
N ASP A 330 -18.78 -16.40 3.69
CA ASP A 330 -20.20 -16.59 3.46
C ASP A 330 -20.69 -15.82 2.22
N LEU A 331 -20.30 -14.57 2.07
CA LEU A 331 -20.62 -13.76 0.88
C LEU A 331 -20.02 -14.37 -0.38
N SER A 332 -18.78 -14.86 -0.32
CA SER A 332 -18.12 -15.51 -1.46
C SER A 332 -18.79 -16.83 -1.84
N ARG A 333 -19.33 -17.57 -0.88
CA ARG A 333 -20.09 -18.80 -1.11
C ARG A 333 -21.43 -18.52 -1.78
N ARG A 334 -22.13 -17.45 -1.38
CA ARG A 334 -23.47 -17.10 -1.91
C ARG A 334 -23.41 -16.39 -3.27
N TYR A 335 -22.42 -15.54 -3.48
CA TYR A 335 -22.36 -14.60 -4.62
C TYR A 335 -21.12 -14.75 -5.50
N GLY A 336 -20.27 -15.74 -5.24
CA GLY A 336 -19.06 -16.03 -6.01
C GLY A 336 -17.77 -15.47 -5.37
N THR A 337 -16.64 -16.04 -5.75
CA THR A 337 -15.32 -15.62 -5.27
C THR A 337 -15.02 -14.19 -5.69
N GLY A 338 -14.39 -13.42 -4.81
CA GLY A 338 -14.06 -12.01 -5.06
C GLY A 338 -15.19 -11.02 -4.75
N THR A 339 -16.34 -11.48 -4.21
CA THR A 339 -17.44 -10.59 -3.80
C THR A 339 -17.10 -9.76 -2.56
N ALA A 340 -16.31 -10.31 -1.64
CA ALA A 340 -15.91 -9.63 -0.42
C ALA A 340 -14.52 -10.08 0.05
N SER A 341 -13.80 -9.17 0.71
CA SER A 341 -12.54 -9.45 1.40
C SER A 341 -12.41 -8.63 2.68
N PRO A 342 -11.65 -9.10 3.70
CA PRO A 342 -11.17 -8.23 4.75
C PRO A 342 -10.38 -7.08 4.14
N THR A 343 -10.45 -5.88 4.72
CA THR A 343 -9.66 -4.75 4.24
C THR A 343 -8.48 -4.46 5.16
N HIS A 344 -7.36 -4.02 4.58
CA HIS A 344 -6.18 -3.58 5.33
C HIS A 344 -6.40 -2.25 6.05
N LEU A 345 -7.42 -1.48 5.65
CA LEU A 345 -7.70 -0.13 6.14
C LEU A 345 -8.31 -0.10 7.54
N ASP A 346 -9.14 -1.08 7.87
CA ASP A 346 -9.74 -1.26 9.19
C ASP A 346 -9.99 -2.76 9.45
N PRO A 347 -9.40 -3.34 10.52
CA PRO A 347 -9.54 -4.77 10.82
C PRO A 347 -10.96 -5.21 11.20
N ARG A 348 -11.89 -4.27 11.42
CA ARG A 348 -13.31 -4.53 11.73
C ARG A 348 -14.24 -4.30 10.55
N SER A 349 -13.68 -4.06 9.38
CA SER A 349 -14.39 -3.77 8.14
C SER A 349 -14.09 -4.79 7.06
N ILE A 350 -14.97 -4.84 6.08
CA ILE A 350 -14.78 -5.60 4.84
C ILE A 350 -14.91 -4.65 3.64
N ARG A 351 -14.22 -4.98 2.56
CA ARG A 351 -14.44 -4.40 1.24
C ARG A 351 -15.34 -5.37 0.46
N THR A 352 -16.42 -4.88 -0.13
CA THR A 352 -17.38 -5.73 -0.84
C THR A 352 -18.12 -5.00 -1.96
N ILE A 353 -18.52 -5.74 -2.98
CA ILE A 353 -19.47 -5.31 -4.01
C ILE A 353 -20.90 -5.75 -3.68
N ALA A 354 -21.10 -6.59 -2.66
CA ALA A 354 -22.43 -7.03 -2.25
C ALA A 354 -23.28 -5.87 -1.69
N SER A 355 -24.60 -5.98 -1.80
CA SER A 355 -25.53 -5.03 -1.21
C SER A 355 -25.40 -5.01 0.33
N ARG A 356 -25.77 -3.88 0.95
CA ARG A 356 -25.77 -3.79 2.42
C ARG A 356 -26.69 -4.84 3.06
N SER A 357 -27.85 -5.15 2.44
CA SER A 357 -28.77 -6.19 2.93
C SER A 357 -28.10 -7.57 2.92
N ALA A 358 -27.45 -7.95 1.84
CA ALA A 358 -26.70 -9.20 1.74
C ALA A 358 -25.61 -9.33 2.81
N VAL A 359 -24.93 -8.23 3.14
CA VAL A 359 -23.94 -8.22 4.23
C VAL A 359 -24.60 -8.37 5.60
N ILE A 360 -25.76 -7.74 5.82
CA ILE A 360 -26.52 -7.90 7.06
C ILE A 360 -26.94 -9.36 7.25
N ASP A 361 -27.47 -10.01 6.20
CA ASP A 361 -27.87 -11.41 6.22
C ASP A 361 -26.69 -12.35 6.49
N ALA A 362 -25.54 -12.08 5.89
CA ALA A 362 -24.29 -12.82 6.15
C ALA A 362 -23.81 -12.64 7.60
N VAL A 363 -23.91 -11.42 8.14
CA VAL A 363 -23.59 -11.12 9.53
C VAL A 363 -24.51 -11.89 10.49
N GLN A 364 -25.82 -11.90 10.22
CA GLN A 364 -26.79 -12.66 11.03
C GLN A 364 -26.50 -14.16 11.04
N GLY A 365 -26.25 -14.73 9.85
CA GLY A 365 -25.90 -16.14 9.72
C GLY A 365 -24.62 -16.51 10.47
N VAL A 366 -23.59 -15.68 10.37
CA VAL A 366 -22.32 -15.90 11.08
C VAL A 366 -22.49 -15.74 12.59
N VAL A 367 -23.22 -14.72 13.06
CA VAL A 367 -23.41 -14.46 14.50
C VAL A 367 -24.23 -15.57 15.15
N SER A 368 -25.26 -16.09 14.49
CA SER A 368 -26.04 -17.23 14.99
C SER A 368 -25.18 -18.47 15.23
N THR A 369 -24.15 -18.70 14.41
CA THR A 369 -23.21 -19.82 14.62
C THR A 369 -22.31 -19.67 15.87
N PHE A 370 -22.24 -18.46 16.44
CA PHE A 370 -21.48 -18.20 17.67
C PHE A 370 -22.33 -18.17 18.94
N GLY A 371 -23.65 -18.44 18.84
CA GLY A 371 -24.55 -18.41 20.00
C GLY A 371 -24.74 -17.01 20.64
N VAL A 372 -24.50 -15.96 19.87
CA VAL A 372 -24.64 -14.56 20.33
C VAL A 372 -26.12 -14.17 20.22
N THR A 373 -26.83 -14.01 21.35
CA THR A 373 -28.21 -13.54 21.42
C THR A 373 -28.31 -12.02 21.34
N ARG A 374 -29.46 -11.49 20.91
CA ARG A 374 -29.75 -10.04 20.94
C ARG A 374 -29.74 -9.52 22.35
N LYS A 375 -29.21 -8.32 22.58
CA LYS A 375 -29.40 -7.59 23.83
C LYS A 375 -30.89 -7.25 23.96
N GLY A 376 -31.64 -8.02 24.71
CA GLY A 376 -33.07 -7.79 24.90
C GLY A 376 -33.91 -9.07 25.06
N ASP A 377 -33.41 -10.23 24.63
CA ASP A 377 -34.15 -11.50 24.74
C ASP A 377 -34.04 -12.21 26.11
N GLY A 378 -33.53 -11.49 27.12
CA GLY A 378 -33.33 -11.99 28.48
C GLY A 378 -34.22 -11.32 29.52
N ALA A 379 -35.56 -11.29 29.27
CA ALA A 379 -36.49 -10.89 30.34
C ALA A 379 -37.75 -11.78 30.30
N GLY A 380 -37.68 -12.94 30.91
CA GLY A 380 -38.84 -13.82 31.03
C GLY A 380 -38.48 -15.17 31.63
N GLY A 381 -37.99 -15.18 32.85
CA GLY A 381 -37.75 -16.42 33.59
C GLY A 381 -37.45 -16.07 35.05
N ARG A 382 -38.51 -15.81 35.82
CA ARG A 382 -38.42 -15.87 37.27
C ARG A 382 -38.25 -17.34 37.65
N GLU A 383 -37.10 -17.70 38.13
CA GLU A 383 -36.98 -18.84 39.06
C GLU A 383 -36.63 -18.31 40.44
N VAL A 384 -37.54 -18.65 41.33
CA VAL A 384 -37.42 -18.52 42.76
C VAL A 384 -36.54 -19.66 43.21
N GLU A 385 -35.43 -19.37 43.84
CA GLU A 385 -34.81 -20.35 44.73
C GLU A 385 -34.11 -19.69 45.92
N GLU A 386 -34.37 -20.33 46.97
CA GLU A 386 -34.24 -20.11 48.37
C GLU A 386 -32.85 -19.82 48.90
N HIS A 387 -32.87 -19.13 50.00
CA HIS A 387 -31.84 -19.03 51.03
C HIS A 387 -31.14 -20.35 51.35
N ILE A 388 -29.81 -20.33 51.46
CA ILE A 388 -29.11 -20.87 52.62
C ILE A 388 -27.79 -20.11 52.82
N GLY A 389 -27.59 -19.74 54.06
CA GLY A 389 -26.62 -18.84 54.62
C GLY A 389 -25.17 -19.31 54.63
N GLY A 390 -24.30 -18.38 54.92
CA GLY A 390 -22.89 -18.63 55.18
C GLY A 390 -22.04 -17.36 55.22
N ARG A 391 -22.12 -16.64 56.35
CA ARG A 391 -21.14 -15.62 56.73
C ARG A 391 -19.72 -16.15 56.72
N LYS A 392 -18.78 -15.37 56.24
CA LYS A 392 -17.55 -15.04 56.99
C LYS A 392 -16.91 -13.75 56.45
N ARG A 393 -16.77 -12.81 57.36
CA ARG A 393 -15.90 -11.63 57.35
C ARG A 393 -14.45 -12.06 57.51
N THR A 394 -13.57 -11.28 56.97
CA THR A 394 -12.33 -10.70 57.58
C THR A 394 -11.64 -9.92 56.52
N GLU A 395 -11.62 -8.62 56.64
CA GLU A 395 -10.64 -7.71 57.26
C GLU A 395 -9.35 -7.52 56.44
N ARG A 396 -9.26 -6.30 56.01
CA ARG A 396 -8.18 -5.32 55.81
C ARG A 396 -6.79 -5.69 56.39
N LEU A 397 -5.81 -5.23 55.66
CA LEU A 397 -4.58 -4.44 56.03
C LEU A 397 -3.51 -4.81 55.00
N ALA A 398 -2.82 -3.93 54.44
CA ALA A 398 -2.14 -2.70 54.48
C ALA A 398 -1.74 -2.30 53.05
#